data_ea0cf85759cb114d4f0a351e06d768d9
#
_entry.id   ea0cf85759cb114d4f0a351e06d768d9
#
_cell.length_a   1.000
_cell.length_b   1.000
_cell.length_c   1.000
_cell.angle_alpha   90.00
_cell.angle_beta   90.00
_cell.angle_gamma   90.00
#
_symmetry.space_group_name_H-M   'P 1'
#
loop_
_entity.id
_entity.type
_entity.pdbx_description
1 polymer ?
#
loop_
_entity_poly.entity_id
_entity_poly.type
_entity_poly.pdbx_seq_one_letter_code
_entity_poly.pdbx_strand_id
1 'polypeptide(L)'
;MIPPGETIGILGGGQLGRMLAMAAARLGYRCHVYSPEAEFIAADVCATHTRAAWDDAAALAAFAADCAVVTYEFENVPVAPLKAMGERLLPNVRALEVAQDRVSEKRFVEDLGGHPAPWLAVDTPEDLDKALTEIGSPGILKTRRDGYDGKGQWRI
;
A
#
# COMPACT_ATOMS: atom_id res chain seq x y z
N MET A 1 -10.55 10.02 16.65
CA MET A 1 -9.22 10.62 16.90
C MET A 1 -8.62 9.88 18.08
N ILE A 2 -7.39 9.42 17.99
CA ILE A 2 -6.68 8.76 19.10
C ILE A 2 -5.91 9.80 19.92
N PRO A 3 -5.83 9.69 21.27
CA PRO A 3 -5.09 10.61 22.11
C PRO A 3 -3.58 10.34 22.06
N PRO A 4 -2.71 11.33 22.35
CA PRO A 4 -1.28 11.10 22.56
C PRO A 4 -1.01 10.03 23.63
N GLY A 5 0.05 9.25 23.45
CA GLY A 5 0.38 8.10 24.30
C GLY A 5 -0.10 6.77 23.73
N GLU A 6 -1.08 6.77 22.84
CA GLU A 6 -1.55 5.58 22.13
C GLU A 6 -0.53 5.08 21.09
N THR A 7 -0.71 3.84 20.65
CA THR A 7 0.18 3.17 19.69
C THR A 7 -0.42 3.18 18.28
N ILE A 8 0.34 3.64 17.31
CA ILE A 8 0.05 3.54 15.88
C ILE A 8 0.78 2.34 15.32
N GLY A 9 0.05 1.40 14.74
CA GLY A 9 0.59 0.28 13.99
C GLY A 9 0.98 0.71 12.57
N ILE A 10 2.15 0.31 12.10
CA ILE A 10 2.64 0.59 10.75
C ILE A 10 2.96 -0.73 10.05
N LEU A 11 2.26 -1.04 8.96
CA LEU A 11 2.54 -2.17 8.09
C LEU A 11 3.56 -1.73 7.02
N GLY A 12 4.76 -2.27 7.11
CA GLY A 12 5.90 -1.89 6.28
C GLY A 12 7.06 -1.34 7.11
N GLY A 13 8.25 -1.87 6.90
CA GLY A 13 9.46 -1.60 7.69
C GLY A 13 10.48 -0.69 7.02
N GLY A 14 10.12 -0.10 5.87
CA GLY A 14 11.01 0.69 5.05
C GLY A 14 11.28 2.12 5.56
N GLN A 15 11.88 2.91 4.69
CA GLN A 15 12.25 4.30 4.98
C GLN A 15 11.03 5.18 5.31
N LEU A 16 9.92 4.97 4.62
CA LEU A 16 8.70 5.74 4.87
C LEU A 16 8.08 5.39 6.22
N GLY A 17 8.07 4.10 6.60
CA GLY A 17 7.66 3.66 7.93
C GLY A 17 8.50 4.30 9.03
N ARG A 18 9.84 4.38 8.84
CA ARG A 18 10.74 5.10 9.74
C ARG A 18 10.37 6.59 9.85
N MET A 19 10.12 7.26 8.73
CA MET A 19 9.74 8.69 8.73
C MET A 19 8.39 8.91 9.42
N LEU A 20 7.40 8.05 9.19
CA LEU A 20 6.11 8.09 9.88
C LEU A 20 6.27 7.94 11.39
N ALA A 21 7.07 6.95 11.84
CA ALA A 21 7.32 6.72 13.26
C ALA A 21 7.99 7.93 13.94
N MET A 22 8.97 8.54 13.28
CA MET A 22 9.62 9.75 13.80
C MET A 22 8.65 10.94 13.88
N ALA A 23 7.76 11.12 12.90
CA ALA A 23 6.75 12.16 12.93
C ALA A 23 5.71 11.91 14.04
N ALA A 24 5.26 10.67 14.21
CA ALA A 24 4.33 10.26 15.26
C ALA A 24 4.92 10.50 16.66
N ALA A 25 6.19 10.17 16.87
CA ALA A 25 6.88 10.38 18.13
C ALA A 25 6.91 11.87 18.55
N ARG A 26 7.10 12.78 17.59
CA ARG A 26 7.05 14.23 17.83
C ARG A 26 5.68 14.72 18.29
N LEU A 27 4.62 13.99 17.97
CA LEU A 27 3.23 14.26 18.37
C LEU A 27 2.81 13.49 19.63
N GLY A 28 3.75 12.76 20.25
CA GLY A 28 3.52 12.03 21.49
C GLY A 28 2.90 10.64 21.31
N TYR A 29 2.91 10.07 20.11
CA TYR A 29 2.47 8.69 19.84
C TYR A 29 3.63 7.70 19.91
N ARG A 30 3.32 6.46 20.25
CA ARG A 30 4.20 5.32 20.06
C ARG A 30 3.92 4.66 18.71
N CYS A 31 4.93 3.99 18.15
CA CYS A 31 4.75 3.19 16.94
C CYS A 31 5.13 1.73 17.18
N HIS A 32 4.34 0.85 16.59
CA HIS A 32 4.61 -0.57 16.45
C HIS A 32 4.68 -0.89 14.96
N VAL A 33 5.83 -1.35 14.47
CA VAL A 33 6.02 -1.69 13.07
C VAL A 33 5.94 -3.19 12.85
N TYR A 34 5.31 -3.60 11.74
CA TYR A 34 5.20 -4.99 11.30
C TYR A 34 5.82 -5.14 9.92
N SER A 35 6.74 -6.09 9.75
CA SER A 35 7.35 -6.43 8.46
C SER A 35 7.83 -7.87 8.45
N PRO A 36 7.77 -8.60 7.31
CA PRO A 36 8.35 -9.93 7.16
C PRO A 36 9.87 -9.91 6.97
N GLU A 37 10.46 -8.76 6.67
CA GLU A 37 11.88 -8.64 6.38
C GLU A 37 12.75 -8.98 7.58
N ALA A 38 13.96 -9.48 7.32
CA ALA A 38 14.90 -9.83 8.38
C ALA A 38 15.42 -8.59 9.11
N GLU A 39 15.68 -7.54 8.34
CA GLU A 39 16.14 -6.23 8.81
C GLU A 39 15.25 -5.16 8.21
N PHE A 40 14.69 -4.31 9.04
CA PHE A 40 13.88 -3.20 8.59
C PHE A 40 14.13 -1.95 9.44
N ILE A 41 14.53 -0.91 8.76
CA ILE A 41 15.06 0.32 9.36
C ILE A 41 14.04 1.11 10.20
N ALA A 42 12.75 0.87 10.00
CA ALA A 42 11.72 1.49 10.83
C ALA A 42 11.75 0.98 12.28
N ALA A 43 12.22 -0.26 12.52
CA ALA A 43 12.32 -0.84 13.85
C ALA A 43 13.25 -0.04 14.78
N ASP A 44 14.29 0.62 14.23
CA ASP A 44 15.26 1.39 15.02
C ASP A 44 14.64 2.56 15.79
N VAL A 45 13.47 3.05 15.36
CA VAL A 45 12.81 4.25 15.91
C VAL A 45 11.41 3.97 16.44
N CYS A 46 10.95 2.73 16.34
CA CYS A 46 9.65 2.31 16.87
C CYS A 46 9.78 1.80 18.30
N ALA A 47 8.71 1.97 19.09
CA ALA A 47 8.66 1.46 20.47
C ALA A 47 8.66 -0.07 20.50
N THR A 48 8.02 -0.70 19.53
CA THR A 48 7.94 -2.16 19.36
C THR A 48 7.97 -2.52 17.88
N HIS A 49 8.34 -3.77 17.58
CA HIS A 49 8.26 -4.31 16.23
C HIS A 49 7.84 -5.78 16.25
N THR A 50 7.16 -6.21 15.21
CA THR A 50 6.80 -7.60 14.94
C THR A 50 7.39 -8.02 13.60
N ARG A 51 8.17 -9.10 13.61
CA ARG A 51 8.65 -9.74 12.40
C ARG A 51 7.88 -11.02 12.14
N ALA A 52 7.00 -11.01 11.14
CA ALA A 52 6.24 -12.19 10.73
C ALA A 52 5.78 -12.04 9.27
N ALA A 53 5.39 -13.16 8.65
CA ALA A 53 4.90 -13.16 7.28
C ALA A 53 3.57 -12.39 7.14
N TRP A 54 3.30 -11.86 5.94
CA TRP A 54 2.06 -11.14 5.67
C TRP A 54 0.80 -12.01 5.75
N ASP A 55 0.92 -13.33 5.66
CA ASP A 55 -0.15 -14.32 5.76
C ASP A 55 -0.26 -14.95 7.17
N ASP A 56 0.58 -14.55 8.12
CA ASP A 56 0.47 -14.97 9.52
C ASP A 56 -0.68 -14.21 10.20
N ALA A 57 -1.87 -14.80 10.11
CA ALA A 57 -3.08 -14.20 10.67
C ALA A 57 -3.02 -14.03 12.20
N ALA A 58 -2.32 -14.91 12.92
CA ALA A 58 -2.20 -14.83 14.36
C ALA A 58 -1.28 -13.67 14.77
N ALA A 59 -0.13 -13.53 14.12
CA ALA A 59 0.79 -12.42 14.34
C ALA A 59 0.15 -11.07 13.97
N LEU A 60 -0.57 -10.99 12.86
CA LEU A 60 -1.30 -9.78 12.44
C LEU A 60 -2.40 -9.40 13.44
N ALA A 61 -3.14 -10.39 13.97
CA ALA A 61 -4.17 -10.14 14.98
C ALA A 61 -3.57 -9.62 16.29
N ALA A 62 -2.47 -10.23 16.76
CA ALA A 62 -1.75 -9.77 17.96
C ALA A 62 -1.20 -8.35 17.76
N PHE A 63 -0.55 -8.08 16.63
CA PHE A 63 -0.07 -6.76 16.26
C PHE A 63 -1.19 -5.71 16.28
N ALA A 64 -2.33 -6.01 15.64
CA ALA A 64 -3.46 -5.09 15.58
C ALA A 64 -4.12 -4.86 16.96
N ALA A 65 -4.11 -5.87 17.84
CA ALA A 65 -4.65 -5.75 19.20
C ALA A 65 -3.89 -4.73 20.07
N ASP A 66 -2.58 -4.61 19.84
CA ASP A 66 -1.70 -3.69 20.57
C ASP A 66 -1.75 -2.24 20.04
N CYS A 67 -2.50 -2.00 18.94
CA CYS A 67 -2.56 -0.71 18.27
C CYS A 67 -3.95 -0.07 18.38
N ALA A 68 -3.99 1.22 18.66
CA ALA A 68 -5.23 2.00 18.61
C ALA A 68 -5.71 2.21 17.17
N VAL A 69 -4.78 2.32 16.23
CA VAL A 69 -5.01 2.41 14.79
C VAL A 69 -3.84 1.75 14.06
N VAL A 70 -4.12 1.19 12.89
CA VAL A 70 -3.11 0.59 12.00
C VAL A 70 -3.14 1.35 10.68
N THR A 71 -1.97 1.64 10.15
CA THR A 71 -1.80 2.19 8.80
C THR A 71 -0.77 1.35 8.03
N TYR A 72 -0.65 1.59 6.74
CA TYR A 72 0.35 0.95 5.89
C TYR A 72 1.18 2.00 5.15
N GLU A 73 2.46 1.74 5.02
CA GLU A 73 3.37 2.49 4.15
C GLU A 73 3.79 1.67 2.92
N PHE A 74 3.70 0.35 3.02
CA PHE A 74 3.99 -0.54 1.93
C PHE A 74 2.69 -0.90 1.19
N GLU A 75 2.56 -0.47 -0.06
CA GLU A 75 1.31 -0.62 -0.83
C GLU A 75 1.03 -2.06 -1.27
N ASN A 76 2.03 -2.93 -1.35
CA ASN A 76 1.86 -4.31 -1.82
C ASN A 76 1.59 -5.32 -0.69
N VAL A 77 1.15 -4.86 0.48
CA VAL A 77 0.70 -5.74 1.56
C VAL A 77 -0.51 -6.55 1.07
N PRO A 78 -0.54 -7.87 1.22
CA PRO A 78 -1.70 -8.68 0.83
C PRO A 78 -2.98 -8.22 1.52
N VAL A 79 -4.00 -7.94 0.74
CA VAL A 79 -5.28 -7.38 1.24
C VAL A 79 -6.07 -8.36 2.11
N ALA A 80 -6.07 -9.65 1.73
CA ALA A 80 -6.93 -10.65 2.36
C ALA A 80 -6.76 -10.75 3.88
N PRO A 81 -5.53 -10.88 4.43
CA PRO A 81 -5.33 -10.95 5.87
C PRO A 81 -5.67 -9.64 6.60
N LEU A 82 -5.60 -8.49 5.94
CA LEU A 82 -5.89 -7.20 6.57
C LEU A 82 -7.39 -6.95 6.81
N LYS A 83 -8.28 -7.69 6.12
CA LYS A 83 -9.74 -7.57 6.30
C LYS A 83 -10.18 -7.79 7.75
N ALA A 84 -9.46 -8.63 8.48
CA ALA A 84 -9.75 -8.91 9.90
C ALA A 84 -9.49 -7.71 10.83
N MET A 85 -8.73 -6.71 10.39
CA MET A 85 -8.44 -5.50 11.20
C MET A 85 -9.62 -4.54 11.26
N GLY A 86 -10.58 -4.64 10.32
CA GLY A 86 -11.80 -3.85 10.29
C GLY A 86 -11.53 -2.34 10.34
N GLU A 87 -12.22 -1.64 11.25
CA GLU A 87 -12.12 -0.18 11.41
C GLU A 87 -10.79 0.31 11.98
N ARG A 88 -9.94 -0.57 12.48
CA ARG A 88 -8.60 -0.18 12.95
C ARG A 88 -7.64 0.13 11.80
N LEU A 89 -7.89 -0.40 10.60
CA LEU A 89 -7.06 -0.14 9.43
C LEU A 89 -7.50 1.15 8.74
N LEU A 90 -6.62 2.14 8.72
CA LEU A 90 -6.84 3.44 8.08
C LEU A 90 -5.61 3.86 7.25
N PRO A 91 -5.79 4.16 5.95
CA PRO A 91 -7.02 4.02 5.16
C PRO A 91 -7.56 2.58 5.18
N ASN A 92 -8.85 2.40 4.93
CA ASN A 92 -9.46 1.08 4.96
C ASN A 92 -8.94 0.17 3.82
N VAL A 93 -9.22 -1.12 3.93
CA VAL A 93 -8.73 -2.14 2.99
C VAL A 93 -9.14 -1.86 1.54
N ARG A 94 -10.26 -1.19 1.31
CA ARG A 94 -10.73 -0.85 -0.04
C ARG A 94 -9.79 0.13 -0.74
N ALA A 95 -9.20 1.08 -0.02
CA ALA A 95 -8.23 2.01 -0.59
C ALA A 95 -7.00 1.24 -1.12
N LEU A 96 -6.53 0.26 -0.35
CA LEU A 96 -5.40 -0.59 -0.74
C LEU A 96 -5.74 -1.48 -1.96
N GLU A 97 -6.92 -2.11 -1.97
CA GLU A 97 -7.42 -2.91 -3.10
C GLU A 97 -7.42 -2.12 -4.42
N VAL A 98 -7.87 -0.87 -4.35
CA VAL A 98 -7.91 0.02 -5.53
C VAL A 98 -6.50 0.42 -5.96
N ALA A 99 -5.66 0.85 -5.03
CA ALA A 99 -4.32 1.37 -5.33
C ALA A 99 -3.36 0.30 -5.88
N GLN A 100 -3.53 -0.97 -5.49
CA GLN A 100 -2.68 -2.08 -5.94
C GLN A 100 -2.84 -2.46 -7.41
N ASP A 101 -3.94 -2.07 -8.06
CA ASP A 101 -4.25 -2.46 -9.43
C ASP A 101 -4.52 -1.23 -10.29
N ARG A 102 -3.63 -0.94 -11.25
CA ARG A 102 -3.70 0.28 -12.08
C ARG A 102 -4.99 0.42 -12.88
N VAL A 103 -5.61 -0.68 -13.29
CA VAL A 103 -6.91 -0.65 -14.00
C VAL A 103 -8.02 -0.27 -13.03
N SER A 104 -8.01 -0.87 -11.84
CA SER A 104 -8.98 -0.55 -10.78
C SER A 104 -8.83 0.89 -10.31
N GLU A 105 -7.60 1.37 -10.12
CA GLU A 105 -7.30 2.75 -9.72
C GLU A 105 -7.83 3.76 -10.75
N LYS A 106 -7.55 3.55 -12.04
CA LYS A 106 -8.01 4.45 -13.11
C LYS A 106 -9.53 4.47 -13.24
N ARG A 107 -10.18 3.31 -13.19
CA ARG A 107 -11.65 3.22 -13.19
C ARG A 107 -12.25 3.93 -11.98
N PHE A 108 -11.67 3.73 -10.80
CA PHE A 108 -12.11 4.40 -9.59
C PHE A 108 -12.03 5.93 -9.71
N VAL A 109 -10.94 6.47 -10.29
CA VAL A 109 -10.80 7.91 -10.54
C VAL A 109 -11.86 8.41 -11.52
N GLU A 110 -12.14 7.67 -12.60
CA GLU A 110 -13.17 8.00 -13.59
C GLU A 110 -14.57 7.96 -12.99
N ASP A 111 -14.88 6.95 -12.17
CA ASP A 111 -16.17 6.82 -11.48
C ASP A 111 -16.44 8.00 -10.52
N LEU A 112 -15.38 8.63 -10.00
CA LEU A 112 -15.46 9.84 -9.18
C LEU A 112 -15.49 11.14 -10.01
N GLY A 113 -15.52 11.05 -11.35
CA GLY A 113 -15.50 12.21 -12.24
C GLY A 113 -14.10 12.78 -12.50
N GLY A 114 -13.04 12.09 -12.09
CA GLY A 114 -11.67 12.45 -12.44
C GLY A 114 -11.33 12.09 -13.88
N HIS A 115 -10.28 12.69 -14.42
CA HIS A 115 -9.85 12.50 -15.79
C HIS A 115 -8.39 12.03 -15.86
N PRO A 116 -8.12 10.72 -15.72
CA PRO A 116 -6.77 10.20 -15.95
C PRO A 116 -6.36 10.38 -17.41
N ALA A 117 -5.04 10.36 -17.66
CA ALA A 117 -4.55 10.30 -19.05
C ALA A 117 -5.20 9.11 -19.79
N PRO A 118 -5.44 9.22 -21.11
CA PRO A 118 -6.01 8.13 -21.92
C PRO A 118 -5.33 6.80 -21.66
N TRP A 119 -6.10 5.76 -21.49
CA TRP A 119 -5.57 4.43 -21.14
C TRP A 119 -6.48 3.31 -21.62
N LEU A 120 -5.91 2.14 -21.83
CA LEU A 120 -6.62 0.90 -22.12
C LEU A 120 -6.00 -0.24 -21.30
N ALA A 121 -6.83 -1.17 -20.84
CA ALA A 121 -6.34 -2.41 -20.29
C ALA A 121 -5.79 -3.30 -21.41
N VAL A 122 -4.63 -3.90 -21.15
CA VAL A 122 -3.94 -4.80 -22.09
C VAL A 122 -3.73 -6.12 -21.38
N ASP A 123 -4.55 -7.12 -21.71
CA ASP A 123 -4.46 -8.47 -21.17
C ASP A 123 -3.96 -9.47 -22.23
N THR A 124 -4.05 -9.11 -23.53
CA THR A 124 -3.62 -9.92 -24.68
C THR A 124 -2.78 -9.08 -25.67
N PRO A 125 -2.03 -9.72 -26.59
CA PRO A 125 -1.34 -8.99 -27.66
C PRO A 125 -2.30 -8.16 -28.53
N GLU A 126 -3.50 -8.67 -28.79
CA GLU A 126 -4.54 -8.00 -29.59
C GLU A 126 -5.03 -6.72 -28.90
N ASP A 127 -5.09 -6.70 -27.57
CA ASP A 127 -5.41 -5.50 -26.80
C ASP A 127 -4.32 -4.43 -26.94
N LEU A 128 -3.07 -4.85 -27.08
CA LEU A 128 -1.96 -3.92 -27.30
C LEU A 128 -2.09 -3.24 -28.66
N ASP A 129 -2.37 -4.00 -29.73
CA ASP A 129 -2.57 -3.45 -31.06
C ASP A 129 -3.75 -2.46 -31.11
N LYS A 130 -4.84 -2.80 -30.40
CA LYS A 130 -5.98 -1.92 -30.21
C LYS A 130 -5.58 -0.64 -29.47
N ALA A 131 -4.85 -0.75 -28.37
CA ALA A 131 -4.41 0.39 -27.58
C ALA A 131 -3.51 1.33 -28.39
N LEU A 132 -2.59 0.80 -29.20
CA LEU A 132 -1.74 1.59 -30.09
C LEU A 132 -2.56 2.32 -31.16
N THR A 133 -3.64 1.70 -31.65
CA THR A 133 -4.53 2.31 -32.66
C THR A 133 -5.37 3.43 -32.03
N GLU A 134 -5.91 3.24 -30.84
CA GLU A 134 -6.87 4.18 -30.21
C GLU A 134 -6.15 5.33 -29.47
N ILE A 135 -5.07 5.04 -28.74
CA ILE A 135 -4.33 6.03 -27.95
C ILE A 135 -3.22 6.68 -28.77
N GLY A 136 -2.62 5.93 -29.69
CA GLY A 136 -1.48 6.37 -30.49
C GLY A 136 -0.12 6.06 -29.86
N SER A 137 0.95 6.44 -30.58
CA SER A 137 2.34 6.30 -30.18
C SER A 137 3.00 7.69 -30.17
N PRO A 138 3.93 7.99 -29.24
CA PRO A 138 4.49 7.09 -28.22
C PRO A 138 3.54 6.88 -27.03
N GLY A 139 3.51 5.63 -26.54
CA GLY A 139 2.77 5.24 -25.36
C GLY A 139 3.67 4.66 -24.27
N ILE A 140 3.11 4.38 -23.09
CA ILE A 140 3.81 3.67 -22.01
C ILE A 140 2.97 2.45 -21.62
N LEU A 141 3.48 1.26 -21.90
CA LEU A 141 2.93 0.02 -21.37
C LEU A 141 3.42 -0.17 -19.94
N LYS A 142 2.51 -0.47 -19.01
CA LYS A 142 2.83 -0.65 -17.60
C LYS A 142 2.29 -1.97 -17.08
N THR A 143 3.03 -2.61 -16.18
CA THR A 143 2.46 -3.71 -15.39
C THR A 143 1.24 -3.24 -14.62
N ARG A 144 0.26 -4.12 -14.49
CA ARG A 144 -0.97 -3.85 -13.76
C ARG A 144 -0.72 -3.73 -12.25
N ARG A 145 0.19 -4.57 -11.71
CA ARG A 145 0.59 -4.62 -10.30
C ARG A 145 2.10 -4.56 -10.16
N ASP A 146 2.57 -4.29 -8.95
CA ASP A 146 3.98 -4.37 -8.53
C ASP A 146 4.95 -3.45 -9.28
N GLY A 147 4.44 -2.46 -9.99
CA GLY A 147 5.27 -1.44 -10.66
C GLY A 147 5.55 -0.25 -9.75
N TYR A 148 6.84 0.06 -9.52
CA TYR A 148 7.29 1.18 -8.71
C TYR A 148 8.58 1.78 -9.28
N ASP A 149 8.86 3.04 -9.03
CA ASP A 149 10.11 3.74 -9.38
C ASP A 149 10.58 3.50 -10.84
N GLY A 150 9.64 3.51 -11.77
CA GLY A 150 9.94 3.26 -13.18
C GLY A 150 10.07 1.78 -13.56
N LYS A 151 10.01 0.85 -12.61
CA LYS A 151 9.99 -0.59 -12.87
C LYS A 151 8.62 -1.03 -13.40
N GLY A 152 8.62 -2.05 -14.23
CA GLY A 152 7.38 -2.55 -14.84
C GLY A 152 6.75 -1.58 -15.82
N GLN A 153 7.54 -0.79 -16.55
CA GLN A 153 7.06 0.08 -17.62
C GLN A 153 7.99 0.09 -18.82
N TRP A 154 7.40 0.20 -20.00
CA TRP A 154 8.10 0.21 -21.29
C TRP A 154 7.52 1.30 -22.18
N ARG A 155 8.38 2.03 -22.86
CA ARG A 155 7.97 2.95 -23.90
C ARG A 155 7.71 2.15 -25.19
N ILE A 156 6.57 2.37 -25.82
CA ILE A 156 6.13 1.70 -27.03
C ILE A 156 5.74 2.73 -28.10
#